data_50a4bc113023dbf1eb277d4208e8c954
#
_entry.id   50a4bc113023dbf1eb277d4208e8c954
#
_cell.length_a   1.000
_cell.length_b   1.000
_cell.length_c   1.000
_cell.angle_alpha   90.00
_cell.angle_beta   90.00
_cell.angle_gamma   90.00
#
_symmetry.space_group_name_H-M   'P 1'
#
loop_
_entity.id
_entity.type
_entity.pdbx_description
1 polymer ?
#
loop_
_entity_poly.entity_id
_entity_poly.type
_entity_poly.pdbx_seq_one_letter_code
_entity_poly.pdbx_strand_id
1 'polypeptide(L)'
;MDFRTEIKIESFDTLIYPGSKINMIGSCFANHIGNRMEHSGLDVHVNPFGVLYNPESIATACRMMTGNFTFESDGFVESEGLWNSWFNDSSFAAPDVVTCKRNLEQACCSETERLKHLDFLFITLGTNRCYALKEKGFIVGNCHKQPAQMFEEKKLTVSQMVVSLQQAMDDLWCHAPSLRVVFTVSPYRYAKYGFHESQLSKAALLLAVDEICSRNEGRCVYFPAYEIVMDELRDYRFYADDMLHQSEMAVNYIWERFTEKCFAKETLNYMKEWERIEKSFTHRPLHPASEAYELFMKSTRMKLRELVDRYPAILNTPAYAKLKDYKI
;
A
#
# COMPACT_ATOMS: atom_id res chain seq x y z
N MET A 1 10.98 -32.64 -14.39
CA MET A 1 9.65 -32.30 -14.96
C MET A 1 9.09 -31.20 -14.05
N ASP A 2 8.88 -30.04 -14.59
CA ASP A 2 8.34 -28.91 -13.82
C ASP A 2 6.82 -29.00 -13.84
N PHE A 3 6.19 -28.94 -12.66
CA PHE A 3 4.73 -29.05 -12.52
C PHE A 3 4.02 -27.70 -12.53
N ARG A 4 4.78 -26.60 -12.59
CA ARG A 4 4.24 -25.25 -12.67
C ARG A 4 5.14 -24.36 -13.54
N THR A 5 4.55 -23.32 -14.12
CA THR A 5 5.28 -22.24 -14.77
C THR A 5 5.61 -21.17 -13.73
N GLU A 6 6.85 -20.71 -13.66
CA GLU A 6 7.23 -19.56 -12.84
C GLU A 6 7.18 -18.29 -13.68
N ILE A 7 6.58 -17.23 -13.14
CA ILE A 7 6.58 -15.92 -13.76
C ILE A 7 7.98 -15.32 -13.64
N LYS A 8 8.56 -14.98 -14.79
CA LYS A 8 9.83 -14.27 -14.83
C LYS A 8 9.60 -12.83 -14.39
N ILE A 9 10.14 -12.47 -13.23
CA ILE A 9 10.13 -11.09 -12.73
C ILE A 9 11.48 -10.49 -13.04
N GLU A 10 11.50 -9.39 -13.77
CA GLU A 10 12.74 -8.66 -14.05
C GLU A 10 13.26 -8.03 -12.75
N SER A 11 14.59 -7.99 -12.62
CA SER A 11 15.22 -7.35 -11.45
C SER A 11 14.99 -5.83 -11.53
N PHE A 12 14.68 -5.25 -10.40
CA PHE A 12 14.57 -3.80 -10.29
C PHE A 12 15.98 -3.18 -10.34
N ASP A 13 16.15 -2.11 -11.12
CA ASP A 13 17.43 -1.38 -11.20
C ASP A 13 17.78 -0.71 -9.87
N THR A 14 16.78 -0.35 -9.09
CA THR A 14 16.93 0.22 -7.76
C THR A 14 16.27 -0.69 -6.74
N LEU A 15 17.05 -1.18 -5.79
CA LEU A 15 16.58 -2.07 -4.73
C LEU A 15 16.21 -1.30 -3.46
N ILE A 16 15.31 -1.90 -2.66
CA ILE A 16 14.92 -1.38 -1.35
C ILE A 16 16.02 -1.72 -0.33
N TYR A 17 16.50 -0.71 0.37
CA TYR A 17 17.48 -0.79 1.47
C TYR A 17 16.79 -0.58 2.84
N PRO A 18 17.43 -0.95 3.98
CA PRO A 18 16.82 -0.83 5.31
C PRO A 18 16.35 0.60 5.67
N GLY A 19 16.98 1.64 5.13
CA GLY A 19 16.65 3.04 5.36
C GLY A 19 15.72 3.66 4.31
N SER A 20 15.27 2.89 3.30
CA SER A 20 14.37 3.40 2.26
C SER A 20 13.03 3.82 2.84
N LYS A 21 12.55 4.98 2.41
CA LYS A 21 11.20 5.48 2.74
C LYS A 21 10.23 5.03 1.67
N ILE A 22 9.17 4.37 2.09
CA ILE A 22 8.23 3.69 1.21
C ILE A 22 6.81 4.16 1.51
N ASN A 23 6.03 4.45 0.47
CA ASN A 23 4.58 4.58 0.57
C ASN A 23 3.91 3.50 -0.28
N MET A 24 2.80 2.99 0.22
CA MET A 24 1.93 2.08 -0.51
C MET A 24 0.53 2.66 -0.59
N ILE A 25 -0.02 2.78 -1.81
CA ILE A 25 -1.38 3.27 -2.05
C ILE A 25 -2.12 2.27 -2.93
N GLY A 26 -3.37 1.99 -2.57
CA GLY A 26 -4.23 1.17 -3.43
C GLY A 26 -5.19 0.28 -2.67
N SER A 27 -5.46 -0.91 -3.24
CA SER A 27 -6.44 -1.88 -2.75
C SER A 27 -6.00 -2.57 -1.45
N CYS A 28 -6.89 -3.42 -0.90
CA CYS A 28 -6.57 -4.25 0.28
C CYS A 28 -5.28 -5.08 0.09
N PHE A 29 -4.89 -5.40 -1.14
CA PHE A 29 -3.62 -6.09 -1.40
C PHE A 29 -2.41 -5.22 -1.01
N ALA A 30 -2.49 -3.89 -1.20
CA ALA A 30 -1.47 -2.97 -0.70
C ALA A 30 -1.34 -3.04 0.83
N ASN A 31 -2.46 -3.17 1.56
CA ASN A 31 -2.42 -3.38 3.02
C ASN A 31 -1.69 -4.67 3.39
N HIS A 32 -1.96 -5.78 2.70
CA HIS A 32 -1.31 -7.06 3.02
C HIS A 32 0.22 -7.00 2.87
N ILE A 33 0.71 -6.45 1.78
CA ILE A 33 2.16 -6.34 1.52
C ILE A 33 2.77 -5.23 2.39
N GLY A 34 2.12 -4.08 2.50
CA GLY A 34 2.60 -2.95 3.29
C GLY A 34 2.72 -3.25 4.79
N ASN A 35 1.71 -3.91 5.36
CA ASN A 35 1.75 -4.35 6.75
C ASN A 35 2.90 -5.34 7.01
N ARG A 36 3.23 -6.21 6.04
CA ARG A 36 4.40 -7.10 6.15
C ARG A 36 5.71 -6.32 6.16
N MET A 37 5.83 -5.30 5.29
CA MET A 37 6.98 -4.40 5.29
C MET A 37 7.11 -3.68 6.64
N GLU A 38 6.00 -3.13 7.14
CA GLU A 38 5.97 -2.45 8.45
C GLU A 38 6.41 -3.37 9.58
N HIS A 39 5.83 -4.58 9.67
CA HIS A 39 6.21 -5.59 10.68
C HIS A 39 7.67 -6.04 10.52
N SER A 40 8.23 -5.95 9.33
CA SER A 40 9.64 -6.26 9.07
C SER A 40 10.59 -5.12 9.47
N GLY A 41 10.09 -4.06 10.11
CA GLY A 41 10.88 -2.93 10.60
C GLY A 41 11.27 -1.90 9.55
N LEU A 42 10.61 -1.89 8.38
CA LEU A 42 10.85 -0.91 7.33
C LEU A 42 10.03 0.37 7.56
N ASP A 43 10.50 1.49 7.02
CA ASP A 43 9.82 2.78 7.07
C ASP A 43 8.76 2.86 5.95
N VAL A 44 7.57 2.39 6.26
CA VAL A 44 6.45 2.27 5.30
C VAL A 44 5.21 2.99 5.80
N HIS A 45 4.61 3.83 4.96
CA HIS A 45 3.25 4.34 5.16
C HIS A 45 2.29 3.61 4.23
N VAL A 46 1.30 2.96 4.81
CA VAL A 46 0.34 2.11 4.08
C VAL A 46 -1.01 2.80 3.99
N ASN A 47 -1.45 3.05 2.77
CA ASN A 47 -2.72 3.73 2.48
C ASN A 47 -2.96 4.98 3.34
N PRO A 48 -2.04 5.98 3.29
CA PRO A 48 -2.12 7.15 4.17
C PRO A 48 -3.39 7.98 3.99
N PHE A 49 -4.13 7.77 2.91
CA PHE A 49 -5.42 8.38 2.62
C PHE A 49 -6.60 7.39 2.59
N GLY A 50 -6.40 6.20 3.18
CA GLY A 50 -7.35 5.11 3.14
C GLY A 50 -7.24 4.23 1.90
N VAL A 51 -8.02 3.13 1.89
CA VAL A 51 -7.99 2.14 0.81
C VAL A 51 -8.70 2.67 -0.42
N LEU A 52 -8.00 2.69 -1.56
CA LEU A 52 -8.48 3.19 -2.85
C LEU A 52 -8.28 2.12 -3.93
N TYR A 53 -9.20 2.01 -4.88
CA TYR A 53 -9.22 0.88 -5.80
C TYR A 53 -9.00 1.25 -7.27
N ASN A 54 -9.42 2.45 -7.67
CA ASN A 54 -9.42 2.86 -9.07
C ASN A 54 -8.36 3.93 -9.34
N PRO A 55 -7.88 4.04 -10.60
CA PRO A 55 -6.82 4.98 -10.99
C PRO A 55 -7.10 6.44 -10.65
N GLU A 56 -8.35 6.92 -10.80
CA GLU A 56 -8.70 8.33 -10.51
C GLU A 56 -8.62 8.66 -9.02
N SER A 57 -9.13 7.78 -8.17
CA SER A 57 -9.03 7.97 -6.72
C SER A 57 -7.58 7.90 -6.24
N ILE A 58 -6.76 7.04 -6.86
CA ILE A 58 -5.33 6.94 -6.57
C ILE A 58 -4.59 8.18 -7.07
N ALA A 59 -4.91 8.69 -8.27
CA ALA A 59 -4.35 9.95 -8.75
C ALA A 59 -4.72 11.13 -7.84
N THR A 60 -5.93 11.13 -7.28
CA THR A 60 -6.35 12.13 -6.28
C THR A 60 -5.52 12.02 -5.00
N ALA A 61 -5.25 10.81 -4.50
CA ALA A 61 -4.35 10.59 -3.37
C ALA A 61 -2.92 11.08 -3.65
N CYS A 62 -2.41 10.88 -4.85
CA CYS A 62 -1.11 11.44 -5.26
C CYS A 62 -1.12 12.99 -5.25
N ARG A 63 -2.21 13.64 -5.69
CA ARG A 63 -2.35 15.11 -5.57
C ARG A 63 -2.41 15.58 -4.13
N MET A 64 -3.01 14.80 -3.22
CA MET A 64 -2.98 15.08 -1.78
C MET A 64 -1.54 15.05 -1.23
N MET A 65 -0.71 14.10 -1.70
CA MET A 65 0.71 14.02 -1.31
C MET A 65 1.53 15.24 -1.77
N THR A 66 1.18 15.88 -2.88
CA THR A 66 1.89 17.07 -3.35
C THR A 66 1.47 18.37 -2.66
N GLY A 67 0.45 18.32 -1.81
CA GLY A 67 -0.17 19.51 -1.23
C GLY A 67 -1.05 20.32 -2.20
N ASN A 68 -1.23 19.85 -3.44
CA ASN A 68 -2.03 20.52 -4.48
C ASN A 68 -3.51 20.08 -4.45
N PHE A 69 -4.02 19.69 -3.30
CA PHE A 69 -5.41 19.31 -3.13
C PHE A 69 -6.09 20.09 -2.01
N THR A 70 -7.23 20.69 -2.33
CA THR A 70 -8.04 21.46 -1.36
C THR A 70 -9.34 20.73 -1.07
N PHE A 71 -9.66 20.56 0.20
CA PHE A 71 -10.94 20.00 0.63
C PHE A 71 -11.99 21.11 0.70
N GLU A 72 -12.80 21.23 -0.36
CA GLU A 72 -13.94 22.13 -0.41
C GLU A 72 -15.08 21.64 0.49
N SER A 73 -16.02 22.53 0.84
CA SER A 73 -17.13 22.21 1.73
C SER A 73 -18.05 21.09 1.21
N ASP A 74 -18.18 20.95 -0.10
CA ASP A 74 -18.97 19.91 -0.78
C ASP A 74 -18.22 18.58 -0.96
N GLY A 75 -16.96 18.54 -0.54
CA GLY A 75 -16.12 17.33 -0.47
C GLY A 75 -16.47 16.38 0.68
N PHE A 76 -17.47 16.69 1.50
CA PHE A 76 -17.81 15.93 2.70
C PHE A 76 -19.25 15.45 2.68
N VAL A 77 -19.51 14.37 3.43
CA VAL A 77 -20.84 13.76 3.58
C VAL A 77 -21.01 13.19 4.98
N GLU A 78 -22.20 13.33 5.52
CA GLU A 78 -22.58 12.64 6.76
C GLU A 78 -23.13 11.23 6.43
N SER A 79 -22.63 10.24 7.16
CA SER A 79 -23.11 8.86 7.09
C SER A 79 -23.05 8.23 8.48
N GLU A 80 -24.18 7.66 8.91
CA GLU A 80 -24.30 6.96 10.22
C GLU A 80 -23.84 7.82 11.41
N GLY A 81 -24.13 9.14 11.37
CA GLY A 81 -23.76 10.10 12.43
C GLY A 81 -22.30 10.54 12.43
N LEU A 82 -21.53 10.18 11.40
CA LEU A 82 -20.15 10.60 11.23
C LEU A 82 -19.95 11.33 9.90
N TRP A 83 -19.10 12.33 9.90
CA TRP A 83 -18.67 13.05 8.72
C TRP A 83 -17.49 12.36 8.04
N ASN A 84 -17.57 12.19 6.73
CA ASN A 84 -16.60 11.52 5.88
C ASN A 84 -16.22 12.41 4.70
N SER A 85 -15.05 12.19 4.11
CA SER A 85 -14.67 12.80 2.84
C SER A 85 -15.04 11.88 1.68
N TRP A 86 -15.59 12.42 0.60
CA TRP A 86 -15.86 11.67 -0.63
C TRP A 86 -14.61 11.04 -1.26
N PHE A 87 -13.43 11.59 -0.97
CA PHE A 87 -12.17 11.18 -1.63
C PHE A 87 -11.41 10.09 -0.89
N ASN A 88 -11.81 9.77 0.34
CA ASN A 88 -11.11 8.87 1.26
C ASN A 88 -12.02 7.73 1.71
N ASP A 89 -11.46 6.71 2.35
CA ASP A 89 -12.27 5.72 3.05
C ASP A 89 -12.73 6.24 4.43
N SER A 90 -13.45 5.40 5.18
CA SER A 90 -14.01 5.81 6.48
C SER A 90 -12.98 5.87 7.62
N SER A 91 -11.68 5.70 7.36
CA SER A 91 -10.64 5.82 8.39
C SER A 91 -10.50 7.26 8.93
N PHE A 92 -10.95 8.25 8.15
CA PHE A 92 -10.96 9.66 8.53
C PHE A 92 -12.31 10.14 9.10
N ALA A 93 -13.28 9.23 9.27
CA ALA A 93 -14.59 9.59 9.80
C ALA A 93 -14.48 10.29 11.17
N ALA A 94 -15.25 11.36 11.35
CA ALA A 94 -15.23 12.16 12.58
C ALA A 94 -16.64 12.63 12.98
N PRO A 95 -16.87 13.01 14.26
CA PRO A 95 -18.17 13.47 14.73
C PRO A 95 -18.66 14.77 14.05
N ASP A 96 -17.75 15.56 13.50
CA ASP A 96 -18.05 16.82 12.81
C ASP A 96 -17.12 17.01 11.60
N VAL A 97 -17.58 17.83 10.65
CA VAL A 97 -16.87 18.11 9.40
C VAL A 97 -15.53 18.83 9.62
N VAL A 98 -15.44 19.69 10.64
CA VAL A 98 -14.23 20.46 10.94
C VAL A 98 -13.11 19.52 11.41
N THR A 99 -13.46 18.58 12.28
CA THR A 99 -12.54 17.56 12.76
C THR A 99 -12.11 16.62 11.63
N CYS A 100 -13.06 16.16 10.79
CA CYS A 100 -12.77 15.32 9.63
C CYS A 100 -11.78 16.04 8.68
N LYS A 101 -12.08 17.27 8.30
CA LYS A 101 -11.23 18.09 7.42
C LYS A 101 -9.83 18.29 8.02
N ARG A 102 -9.75 18.67 9.29
CA ARG A 102 -8.45 18.87 9.99
C ARG A 102 -7.60 17.59 9.97
N ASN A 103 -8.18 16.42 10.24
CA ASN A 103 -7.45 15.15 10.22
C ASN A 103 -6.87 14.86 8.83
N LEU A 104 -7.64 15.12 7.78
CA LEU A 104 -7.19 14.97 6.39
C LEU A 104 -6.10 15.98 6.03
N GLU A 105 -6.26 17.24 6.39
CA GLU A 105 -5.24 18.27 6.16
C GLU A 105 -3.92 17.93 6.89
N GLN A 106 -3.98 17.39 8.11
CA GLN A 106 -2.80 16.91 8.82
C GLN A 106 -2.14 15.74 8.11
N ALA A 107 -2.91 14.78 7.61
CA ALA A 107 -2.39 13.68 6.81
C ALA A 107 -1.72 14.18 5.52
N CYS A 108 -2.35 15.11 4.81
CA CYS A 108 -1.75 15.75 3.62
C CYS A 108 -0.43 16.44 3.96
N CYS A 109 -0.38 17.26 5.01
CA CYS A 109 0.84 17.93 5.43
C CYS A 109 1.97 16.93 5.75
N SER A 110 1.64 15.86 6.49
CA SER A 110 2.61 14.81 6.81
C SER A 110 3.16 14.13 5.56
N GLU A 111 2.29 13.76 4.63
CA GLU A 111 2.69 13.08 3.39
C GLU A 111 3.43 14.01 2.42
N THR A 112 3.12 15.32 2.40
CA THR A 112 3.86 16.30 1.61
C THR A 112 5.30 16.47 2.11
N GLU A 113 5.51 16.50 3.42
CA GLU A 113 6.87 16.52 3.97
C GLU A 113 7.60 15.20 3.72
N ARG A 114 6.92 14.07 3.85
CA ARG A 114 7.48 12.75 3.58
C ARG A 114 7.89 12.59 2.11
N LEU A 115 7.09 13.12 1.18
CA LEU A 115 7.33 13.04 -0.26
C LEU A 115 8.70 13.57 -0.65
N LYS A 116 9.21 14.61 0.00
CA LYS A 116 10.53 15.20 -0.28
C LYS A 116 11.70 14.20 -0.14
N HIS A 117 11.47 13.13 0.59
CA HIS A 117 12.46 12.12 0.93
C HIS A 117 11.99 10.69 0.60
N LEU A 118 10.91 10.58 -0.18
CA LEU A 118 10.33 9.29 -0.53
C LEU A 118 11.15 8.62 -1.63
N ASP A 119 11.57 7.38 -1.37
CA ASP A 119 12.34 6.60 -2.33
C ASP A 119 11.44 5.78 -3.25
N PHE A 120 10.37 5.19 -2.68
CA PHE A 120 9.45 4.31 -3.40
C PHE A 120 7.98 4.62 -3.13
N LEU A 121 7.20 4.65 -4.19
CA LEU A 121 5.74 4.63 -4.14
C LEU A 121 5.22 3.36 -4.83
N PHE A 122 4.55 2.49 -4.08
CA PHE A 122 3.87 1.32 -4.61
C PHE A 122 2.40 1.64 -4.85
N ILE A 123 1.92 1.38 -6.07
CA ILE A 123 0.54 1.62 -6.48
C ILE A 123 -0.11 0.30 -6.86
N THR A 124 -1.15 -0.10 -6.10
CA THR A 124 -1.91 -1.31 -6.37
C THR A 124 -3.28 -0.99 -6.95
N LEU A 125 -3.44 -1.16 -8.25
CA LEU A 125 -4.70 -0.92 -8.95
C LEU A 125 -5.67 -2.10 -8.77
N GLY A 126 -6.90 -1.82 -8.34
CA GLY A 126 -7.92 -2.84 -8.08
C GLY A 126 -8.88 -3.05 -9.24
N THR A 127 -9.44 -1.97 -9.78
CA THR A 127 -10.47 -1.96 -10.81
C THR A 127 -10.42 -0.69 -11.65
N ASN A 128 -10.87 -0.77 -12.91
CA ASN A 128 -11.07 0.42 -13.75
C ASN A 128 -12.46 1.06 -13.57
N ARG A 129 -13.28 0.53 -12.63
CA ARG A 129 -14.58 1.08 -12.32
C ARG A 129 -14.50 2.09 -11.20
N CYS A 130 -15.22 3.20 -11.35
CA CYS A 130 -15.32 4.26 -10.36
C CYS A 130 -16.75 4.78 -10.27
N TYR A 131 -17.03 5.54 -9.24
CA TYR A 131 -18.32 6.19 -9.03
C TYR A 131 -18.14 7.70 -9.06
N ALA A 132 -18.93 8.39 -9.91
CA ALA A 132 -19.01 9.83 -9.92
C ALA A 132 -20.26 10.29 -9.17
N LEU A 133 -20.14 11.29 -8.30
CA LEU A 133 -21.28 11.93 -7.68
C LEU A 133 -22.04 12.74 -8.75
N LYS A 134 -23.30 12.36 -9.05
CA LYS A 134 -24.06 12.95 -10.19
C LYS A 134 -24.20 14.46 -10.10
N GLU A 135 -24.46 14.96 -8.91
CA GLU A 135 -24.67 16.38 -8.68
C GLU A 135 -23.40 17.23 -8.94
N LYS A 136 -22.22 16.68 -8.64
CA LYS A 136 -20.94 17.39 -8.65
C LYS A 136 -20.01 16.96 -9.78
N GLY A 137 -20.21 15.76 -10.31
CA GLY A 137 -19.43 15.21 -11.42
C GLY A 137 -18.05 14.66 -11.06
N PHE A 138 -17.54 14.86 -9.83
CA PHE A 138 -16.25 14.31 -9.42
C PHE A 138 -16.34 12.83 -9.03
N ILE A 139 -15.24 12.12 -9.18
CA ILE A 139 -15.12 10.71 -8.80
C ILE A 139 -14.86 10.61 -7.29
N VAL A 140 -15.59 9.72 -6.64
CA VAL A 140 -15.47 9.46 -5.20
C VAL A 140 -14.53 8.28 -4.93
N GLY A 141 -13.74 8.36 -3.87
CA GLY A 141 -12.94 7.26 -3.34
C GLY A 141 -13.80 6.22 -2.63
N ASN A 142 -14.86 6.69 -1.95
CA ASN A 142 -15.81 5.84 -1.24
C ASN A 142 -17.22 6.44 -1.29
N CYS A 143 -18.24 5.59 -1.46
CA CYS A 143 -19.65 6.02 -1.48
C CYS A 143 -20.25 6.18 -0.07
N HIS A 144 -19.56 5.80 0.99
CA HIS A 144 -19.96 5.92 2.40
C HIS A 144 -21.40 5.45 2.67
N LYS A 145 -21.79 4.30 2.06
CA LYS A 145 -23.14 3.70 2.16
C LYS A 145 -24.28 4.64 1.72
N GLN A 146 -23.98 5.73 1.02
CA GLN A 146 -25.01 6.62 0.48
C GLN A 146 -25.83 5.91 -0.62
N PRO A 147 -27.06 6.36 -0.87
CA PRO A 147 -27.96 5.75 -1.86
C PRO A 147 -27.32 5.66 -3.25
N ALA A 148 -27.40 4.48 -3.88
CA ALA A 148 -26.75 4.21 -5.18
C ALA A 148 -27.20 5.19 -6.29
N GLN A 149 -28.43 5.72 -6.19
CA GLN A 149 -28.97 6.70 -7.14
C GLN A 149 -28.22 8.03 -7.18
N MET A 150 -27.43 8.36 -6.14
CA MET A 150 -26.59 9.57 -6.11
C MET A 150 -25.39 9.47 -7.05
N PHE A 151 -25.03 8.26 -7.45
CA PHE A 151 -23.81 8.00 -8.21
C PHE A 151 -24.12 7.56 -9.64
N GLU A 152 -23.22 7.95 -10.53
CA GLU A 152 -23.04 7.36 -11.85
C GLU A 152 -21.84 6.42 -11.81
N GLU A 153 -22.06 5.16 -12.13
CA GLU A 153 -20.94 4.22 -12.28
C GLU A 153 -20.26 4.46 -13.64
N LYS A 154 -18.94 4.63 -13.63
CA LYS A 154 -18.13 4.83 -14.81
C LYS A 154 -17.09 3.71 -14.96
N LYS A 155 -16.80 3.36 -16.21
CA LYS A 155 -15.74 2.43 -16.59
C LYS A 155 -14.67 3.23 -17.30
N LEU A 156 -13.53 3.43 -16.64
CA LEU A 156 -12.42 4.19 -17.21
C LEU A 156 -11.81 3.43 -18.39
N THR A 157 -11.54 4.13 -19.45
CA THR A 157 -10.76 3.64 -20.59
C THR A 157 -9.26 3.62 -20.26
N VAL A 158 -8.48 2.85 -21.02
CA VAL A 158 -7.02 2.82 -20.89
C VAL A 158 -6.45 4.23 -20.99
N SER A 159 -6.84 5.00 -22.03
CA SER A 159 -6.33 6.38 -22.23
C SER A 159 -6.67 7.31 -21.05
N GLN A 160 -7.87 7.22 -20.47
CA GLN A 160 -8.23 8.04 -19.31
C GLN A 160 -7.35 7.71 -18.11
N MET A 161 -7.14 6.41 -17.84
CA MET A 161 -6.28 5.96 -16.74
C MET A 161 -4.83 6.40 -16.94
N VAL A 162 -4.30 6.26 -18.16
CA VAL A 162 -2.92 6.69 -18.49
C VAL A 162 -2.76 8.19 -18.29
N VAL A 163 -3.68 9.00 -18.79
CA VAL A 163 -3.61 10.48 -18.64
C VAL A 163 -3.64 10.86 -17.16
N SER A 164 -4.58 10.34 -16.40
CA SER A 164 -4.75 10.68 -14.98
C SER A 164 -3.55 10.26 -14.13
N LEU A 165 -3.07 9.03 -14.31
CA LEU A 165 -1.91 8.52 -13.56
C LEU A 165 -0.61 9.20 -13.99
N GLN A 166 -0.40 9.45 -15.30
CA GLN A 166 0.79 10.17 -15.77
C GLN A 166 0.88 11.54 -15.14
N GLN A 167 -0.22 12.31 -15.17
CA GLN A 167 -0.24 13.62 -14.55
C GLN A 167 0.09 13.56 -13.06
N ALA A 168 -0.48 12.61 -12.34
CA ALA A 168 -0.17 12.42 -10.93
C ALA A 168 1.31 12.07 -10.69
N MET A 169 1.91 11.24 -11.56
CA MET A 169 3.35 10.93 -11.48
C MET A 169 4.21 12.15 -11.77
N ASP A 170 3.88 12.92 -12.80
CA ASP A 170 4.62 14.14 -13.16
C ASP A 170 4.61 15.14 -12.00
N ASP A 171 3.45 15.33 -11.36
CA ASP A 171 3.32 16.18 -10.17
C ASP A 171 4.18 15.67 -8.98
N LEU A 172 4.19 14.36 -8.72
CA LEU A 172 5.04 13.78 -7.68
C LEU A 172 6.53 13.97 -7.98
N TRP A 173 6.95 13.77 -9.23
CA TRP A 173 8.36 13.93 -9.62
C TRP A 173 8.84 15.38 -9.62
N CYS A 174 7.95 16.36 -9.72
CA CYS A 174 8.32 17.75 -9.46
C CYS A 174 8.79 17.98 -8.02
N HIS A 175 8.26 17.22 -7.06
CA HIS A 175 8.61 17.33 -5.64
C HIS A 175 9.68 16.31 -5.19
N ALA A 176 9.72 15.16 -5.84
CA ALA A 176 10.63 14.05 -5.55
C ALA A 176 11.22 13.47 -6.85
N PRO A 177 12.22 14.12 -7.47
CA PRO A 177 12.74 13.73 -8.78
C PRO A 177 13.36 12.32 -8.85
N SER A 178 13.83 11.80 -7.72
CA SER A 178 14.41 10.46 -7.59
C SER A 178 13.40 9.35 -7.27
N LEU A 179 12.12 9.71 -7.02
CA LEU A 179 11.07 8.77 -6.66
C LEU A 179 10.91 7.67 -7.70
N ARG A 180 10.92 6.42 -7.25
CA ARG A 180 10.60 5.22 -8.04
C ARG A 180 9.17 4.80 -7.78
N VAL A 181 8.42 4.52 -8.85
CA VAL A 181 7.03 4.08 -8.76
C VAL A 181 6.94 2.61 -9.19
N VAL A 182 6.36 1.79 -8.33
CA VAL A 182 6.14 0.37 -8.60
C VAL A 182 4.64 0.12 -8.72
N PHE A 183 4.20 -0.20 -9.92
CA PHE A 183 2.82 -0.57 -10.18
C PHE A 183 2.61 -2.07 -9.98
N THR A 184 1.44 -2.43 -9.50
CA THR A 184 0.92 -3.80 -9.54
C THR A 184 -0.59 -3.79 -9.74
N VAL A 185 -1.11 -4.84 -10.35
CA VAL A 185 -2.55 -5.07 -10.46
C VAL A 185 -2.96 -6.07 -9.39
N SER A 186 -3.94 -5.67 -8.57
CA SER A 186 -4.45 -6.52 -7.48
C SER A 186 -4.98 -7.85 -8.01
N PRO A 187 -4.57 -8.97 -7.45
CA PRO A 187 -5.07 -10.30 -7.84
C PRO A 187 -6.48 -10.60 -7.32
N TYR A 188 -7.10 -9.71 -6.55
CA TYR A 188 -8.47 -9.86 -6.08
C TYR A 188 -9.46 -10.04 -7.24
N ARG A 189 -10.35 -11.04 -7.12
CA ARG A 189 -11.39 -11.36 -8.11
C ARG A 189 -12.65 -10.55 -7.82
N TYR A 190 -12.90 -9.52 -8.62
CA TYR A 190 -14.02 -8.61 -8.40
C TYR A 190 -15.33 -9.19 -8.95
N ALA A 191 -16.07 -9.93 -8.12
CA ALA A 191 -17.25 -10.69 -8.55
C ALA A 191 -18.53 -9.86 -8.75
N LYS A 192 -18.58 -8.61 -8.24
CA LYS A 192 -19.81 -7.77 -8.26
C LYS A 192 -20.46 -7.66 -9.65
N TYR A 193 -19.65 -7.61 -10.70
CA TYR A 193 -20.11 -7.46 -12.08
C TYR A 193 -19.97 -8.75 -12.90
N GLY A 194 -19.64 -9.86 -12.24
CA GLY A 194 -19.29 -11.12 -12.88
C GLY A 194 -17.82 -11.22 -13.28
N PHE A 195 -17.34 -12.45 -13.43
CA PHE A 195 -15.92 -12.69 -13.65
C PHE A 195 -15.42 -12.26 -15.03
N HIS A 196 -16.28 -12.26 -16.05
CA HIS A 196 -15.91 -11.73 -17.36
C HIS A 196 -15.57 -10.23 -17.28
N GLU A 197 -16.45 -9.44 -16.67
CA GLU A 197 -16.22 -8.00 -16.46
C GLU A 197 -15.00 -7.73 -15.54
N SER A 198 -14.76 -8.60 -14.57
CA SER A 198 -13.53 -8.54 -13.76
C SER A 198 -12.28 -8.71 -14.62
N GLN A 199 -12.26 -9.70 -15.55
CA GLN A 199 -11.14 -9.89 -16.47
C GLN A 199 -10.94 -8.70 -17.42
N LEU A 200 -12.02 -8.15 -17.98
CA LEU A 200 -11.93 -6.96 -18.84
C LEU A 200 -11.38 -5.74 -18.06
N SER A 201 -11.78 -5.60 -16.80
CA SER A 201 -11.23 -4.56 -15.92
C SER A 201 -9.73 -4.75 -15.68
N LYS A 202 -9.30 -5.98 -15.37
CA LYS A 202 -7.88 -6.28 -15.16
C LYS A 202 -7.06 -6.07 -16.44
N ALA A 203 -7.56 -6.51 -17.58
CA ALA A 203 -6.91 -6.30 -18.88
C ALA A 203 -6.69 -4.80 -19.16
N ALA A 204 -7.70 -3.97 -18.90
CA ALA A 204 -7.58 -2.52 -19.08
C ALA A 204 -6.53 -1.90 -18.13
N LEU A 205 -6.46 -2.35 -16.86
CA LEU A 205 -5.46 -1.91 -15.91
C LEU A 205 -4.05 -2.32 -16.34
N LEU A 206 -3.86 -3.56 -16.80
CA LEU A 206 -2.58 -4.05 -17.29
C LEU A 206 -2.08 -3.25 -18.49
N LEU A 207 -2.94 -2.96 -19.48
CA LEU A 207 -2.60 -2.14 -20.63
C LEU A 207 -2.23 -0.70 -20.21
N ALA A 208 -2.95 -0.11 -19.25
CA ALA A 208 -2.63 1.22 -18.76
C ALA A 208 -1.28 1.26 -18.03
N VAL A 209 -1.00 0.27 -17.20
CA VAL A 209 0.28 0.17 -16.48
C VAL A 209 1.44 -0.08 -17.45
N ASP A 210 1.28 -0.95 -18.43
CA ASP A 210 2.30 -1.21 -19.46
C ASP A 210 2.67 0.08 -20.20
N GLU A 211 1.66 0.85 -20.62
CA GLU A 211 1.88 2.14 -21.31
C GLU A 211 2.58 3.16 -20.39
N ILE A 212 2.20 3.26 -19.11
CA ILE A 212 2.84 4.18 -18.15
C ILE A 212 4.29 3.77 -17.90
N CYS A 213 4.56 2.49 -17.68
CA CYS A 213 5.92 2.01 -17.46
C CYS A 213 6.81 2.24 -18.68
N SER A 214 6.29 1.99 -19.89
CA SER A 214 7.01 2.25 -21.14
C SER A 214 7.32 3.73 -21.39
N ARG A 215 6.42 4.63 -20.99
CA ARG A 215 6.65 6.09 -21.08
C ARG A 215 7.68 6.61 -20.07
N ASN A 216 7.86 5.90 -18.96
CA ASN A 216 8.65 6.33 -17.81
C ASN A 216 9.72 5.29 -17.44
N GLU A 217 10.42 4.75 -18.44
CA GLU A 217 11.50 3.79 -18.25
C GLU A 217 12.51 4.26 -17.19
N GLY A 218 12.96 3.35 -16.34
CA GLY A 218 13.88 3.63 -15.26
C GLY A 218 13.28 4.37 -14.06
N ARG A 219 12.02 4.83 -14.13
CA ARG A 219 11.28 5.49 -13.03
C ARG A 219 10.06 4.71 -12.59
N CYS A 220 9.39 4.03 -13.54
CA CYS A 220 8.25 3.15 -13.29
C CYS A 220 8.59 1.72 -13.65
N VAL A 221 8.15 0.80 -12.82
CA VAL A 221 8.27 -0.65 -13.06
C VAL A 221 6.99 -1.36 -12.66
N TYR A 222 6.75 -2.55 -13.23
CA TYR A 222 5.61 -3.38 -12.92
C TYR A 222 6.03 -4.61 -12.12
N PHE A 223 5.35 -4.86 -11.00
CA PHE A 223 5.46 -6.11 -10.25
C PHE A 223 4.24 -6.99 -10.54
N PRO A 224 4.40 -8.21 -11.10
CA PRO A 224 3.32 -9.02 -11.67
C PRO A 224 2.56 -9.84 -10.61
N ALA A 225 2.00 -9.18 -9.57
CA ALA A 225 1.25 -9.88 -8.52
C ALA A 225 -0.01 -10.56 -9.06
N TYR A 226 -0.65 -9.98 -10.08
CA TYR A 226 -1.83 -10.56 -10.73
C TYR A 226 -1.46 -11.86 -11.44
N GLU A 227 -0.43 -11.84 -12.25
CA GLU A 227 0.03 -13.01 -13.04
C GLU A 227 0.56 -14.12 -12.12
N ILE A 228 1.25 -13.80 -11.03
CA ILE A 228 1.68 -14.80 -10.04
C ILE A 228 0.47 -15.62 -9.57
N VAL A 229 -0.64 -14.97 -9.23
CA VAL A 229 -1.84 -15.68 -8.77
C VAL A 229 -2.51 -16.43 -9.93
N MET A 230 -2.61 -15.81 -11.10
CA MET A 230 -3.36 -16.37 -12.23
C MET A 230 -2.63 -17.49 -12.95
N ASP A 231 -1.30 -17.49 -12.97
CA ASP A 231 -0.48 -18.42 -13.73
C ASP A 231 0.37 -19.36 -12.88
N GLU A 232 1.02 -18.89 -11.82
CA GLU A 232 1.78 -19.78 -10.93
C GLU A 232 0.90 -20.49 -9.91
N LEU A 233 -0.10 -19.78 -9.33
CA LEU A 233 -0.95 -20.25 -8.24
C LEU A 233 -2.35 -20.63 -8.75
N ARG A 234 -2.42 -21.44 -9.81
CA ARG A 234 -3.66 -21.84 -10.51
C ARG A 234 -4.45 -22.92 -9.76
N ASP A 235 -4.74 -22.67 -8.46
CA ASP A 235 -5.48 -23.65 -7.66
C ASP A 235 -6.33 -22.89 -6.61
N TYR A 236 -7.52 -23.39 -6.31
CA TYR A 236 -8.43 -22.76 -5.36
C TYR A 236 -7.91 -22.71 -3.91
N ARG A 237 -6.95 -23.57 -3.52
CA ARG A 237 -6.29 -23.48 -2.20
C ARG A 237 -5.55 -22.16 -1.95
N PHE A 238 -5.27 -21.41 -3.01
CA PHE A 238 -4.62 -20.10 -2.94
C PHE A 238 -5.60 -18.94 -2.78
N TYR A 239 -6.90 -19.25 -2.71
CA TYR A 239 -7.94 -18.28 -2.39
C TYR A 239 -8.40 -18.48 -0.93
N ALA A 240 -8.87 -17.38 -0.31
CA ALA A 240 -9.55 -17.40 0.98
C ALA A 240 -10.94 -18.06 0.85
N ASP A 241 -11.65 -18.22 1.98
CA ASP A 241 -12.95 -18.89 2.02
C ASP A 241 -14.02 -18.25 1.12
N ASP A 242 -13.88 -16.95 0.83
CA ASP A 242 -14.78 -16.23 -0.09
C ASP A 242 -14.50 -16.51 -1.57
N MET A 243 -13.44 -17.25 -1.90
CA MET A 243 -13.00 -17.56 -3.27
C MET A 243 -12.69 -16.32 -4.13
N LEU A 244 -12.49 -15.16 -3.52
CA LEU A 244 -12.22 -13.87 -4.16
C LEU A 244 -10.88 -13.27 -3.71
N HIS A 245 -10.62 -13.24 -2.42
CA HIS A 245 -9.35 -12.80 -1.86
C HIS A 245 -8.29 -13.92 -1.92
N GLN A 246 -7.04 -13.54 -1.90
CA GLN A 246 -5.93 -14.49 -1.80
C GLN A 246 -5.84 -15.03 -0.38
N SER A 247 -5.56 -16.34 -0.26
CA SER A 247 -5.25 -16.96 1.02
C SER A 247 -3.93 -16.43 1.58
N GLU A 248 -3.72 -16.59 2.88
CA GLU A 248 -2.45 -16.22 3.51
C GLU A 248 -1.24 -16.93 2.87
N MET A 249 -1.42 -18.18 2.45
CA MET A 249 -0.39 -18.94 1.72
C MET A 249 -0.02 -18.25 0.42
N ALA A 250 -1.00 -17.77 -0.35
CA ALA A 250 -0.74 -17.04 -1.60
C ALA A 250 -0.04 -15.70 -1.34
N VAL A 251 -0.49 -14.96 -0.32
CA VAL A 251 0.15 -13.69 0.08
C VAL A 251 1.59 -13.93 0.53
N ASN A 252 1.87 -15.01 1.27
CA ASN A 252 3.23 -15.39 1.66
C ASN A 252 4.11 -15.66 0.43
N TYR A 253 3.61 -16.43 -0.53
CA TYR A 253 4.34 -16.72 -1.76
C TYR A 253 4.64 -15.44 -2.56
N ILE A 254 3.65 -14.57 -2.76
CA ILE A 254 3.86 -13.29 -3.45
C ILE A 254 4.90 -12.44 -2.70
N TRP A 255 4.85 -12.42 -1.38
CA TRP A 255 5.82 -11.73 -0.54
C TRP A 255 7.25 -12.25 -0.74
N GLU A 256 7.45 -13.56 -0.79
CA GLU A 256 8.76 -14.16 -1.08
C GLU A 256 9.28 -13.74 -2.46
N ARG A 257 8.42 -13.82 -3.50
CA ARG A 257 8.77 -13.39 -4.86
C ARG A 257 9.09 -11.89 -4.92
N PHE A 258 8.32 -11.09 -4.19
CA PHE A 258 8.51 -9.64 -4.09
C PHE A 258 9.85 -9.28 -3.43
N THR A 259 10.12 -9.85 -2.27
CA THR A 259 11.37 -9.57 -1.53
C THR A 259 12.61 -10.05 -2.27
N GLU A 260 12.52 -11.18 -2.97
CA GLU A 260 13.63 -11.70 -3.79
C GLU A 260 14.04 -10.71 -4.89
N LYS A 261 13.08 -9.99 -5.48
CA LYS A 261 13.32 -9.14 -6.65
C LYS A 261 13.48 -7.66 -6.35
N CYS A 262 12.82 -7.18 -5.29
CA CYS A 262 12.79 -5.76 -4.97
C CYS A 262 13.75 -5.36 -3.85
N PHE A 263 14.24 -6.31 -3.03
CA PHE A 263 15.03 -5.99 -1.85
C PHE A 263 16.51 -6.29 -2.04
N ALA A 264 17.36 -5.40 -1.52
CA ALA A 264 18.77 -5.65 -1.40
C ALA A 264 19.03 -6.83 -0.42
N LYS A 265 20.09 -7.59 -0.65
CA LYS A 265 20.50 -8.69 0.24
C LYS A 265 20.69 -8.21 1.70
N GLU A 266 21.17 -7.00 1.85
CA GLU A 266 21.33 -6.34 3.15
C GLU A 266 19.97 -6.19 3.86
N THR A 267 18.93 -5.76 3.15
CA THR A 267 17.57 -5.62 3.69
C THR A 267 16.99 -6.95 4.14
N LEU A 268 17.21 -8.01 3.38
CA LEU A 268 16.77 -9.36 3.76
C LEU A 268 17.45 -9.84 5.06
N ASN A 269 18.70 -9.50 5.26
CA ASN A 269 19.43 -9.82 6.50
C ASN A 269 18.91 -8.98 7.67
N TYR A 270 18.75 -7.67 7.45
CA TYR A 270 18.15 -6.74 8.41
C TYR A 270 16.79 -7.22 8.91
N MET A 271 15.88 -7.57 8.00
CA MET A 271 14.53 -8.05 8.32
C MET A 271 14.55 -9.32 9.19
N LYS A 272 15.49 -10.26 8.89
CA LYS A 272 15.67 -11.48 9.71
C LYS A 272 16.16 -11.16 11.12
N GLU A 273 17.05 -10.18 11.26
CA GLU A 273 17.53 -9.75 12.58
C GLU A 273 16.40 -9.03 13.35
N TRP A 274 15.70 -8.13 12.67
CA TRP A 274 14.55 -7.43 13.25
C TRP A 274 13.49 -8.40 13.76
N GLU A 275 13.06 -9.36 12.94
CA GLU A 275 12.06 -10.36 13.31
C GLU A 275 12.44 -11.16 14.57
N ARG A 276 13.73 -11.52 14.71
CA ARG A 276 14.23 -12.21 15.91
C ARG A 276 14.14 -11.32 17.15
N ILE A 277 14.47 -10.04 17.01
CA ILE A 277 14.42 -9.07 18.10
C ILE A 277 12.96 -8.83 18.50
N GLU A 278 12.08 -8.56 17.56
CA GLU A 278 10.66 -8.36 17.80
C GLU A 278 10.01 -9.56 18.49
N LYS A 279 10.24 -10.77 17.98
CA LYS A 279 9.78 -12.02 18.61
C LYS A 279 10.29 -12.16 20.03
N SER A 280 11.52 -11.72 20.32
CA SER A 280 12.06 -11.77 21.68
C SER A 280 11.36 -10.81 22.64
N PHE A 281 10.99 -9.60 22.17
CA PHE A 281 10.20 -8.63 22.96
C PHE A 281 8.76 -9.07 23.18
N THR A 282 8.13 -9.67 22.18
CA THR A 282 6.73 -10.14 22.24
C THR A 282 6.55 -11.49 22.93
N HIS A 283 7.66 -12.18 23.24
CA HIS A 283 7.63 -13.47 23.93
C HIS A 283 7.05 -13.33 25.34
N ARG A 284 6.03 -14.13 25.65
CA ARG A 284 5.43 -14.21 26.99
C ARG A 284 6.17 -15.25 27.83
N PRO A 285 6.97 -14.83 28.82
CA PRO A 285 7.70 -15.78 29.67
C PRO A 285 6.77 -16.48 30.63
N LEU A 286 7.07 -17.74 30.95
CA LEU A 286 6.39 -18.48 32.03
C LEU A 286 6.71 -17.88 33.41
N HIS A 287 7.93 -17.35 33.57
CA HIS A 287 8.43 -16.79 34.84
C HIS A 287 9.03 -15.40 34.59
N PRO A 288 8.22 -14.32 34.50
CA PRO A 288 8.69 -12.97 34.12
C PRO A 288 9.66 -12.34 35.16
N ALA A 289 9.64 -12.79 36.41
CA ALA A 289 10.54 -12.34 37.49
C ALA A 289 11.81 -13.17 37.63
N SER A 290 12.11 -14.09 36.70
CA SER A 290 13.32 -14.93 36.80
C SER A 290 14.56 -14.17 36.31
N GLU A 291 15.73 -14.43 36.96
CA GLU A 291 17.03 -13.91 36.54
C GLU A 291 17.35 -14.30 35.09
N ALA A 292 16.97 -15.51 34.68
CA ALA A 292 17.13 -15.98 33.29
C ALA A 292 16.37 -15.09 32.29
N TYR A 293 15.17 -14.64 32.63
CA TYR A 293 14.40 -13.73 31.77
C TYR A 293 14.99 -12.32 31.75
N GLU A 294 15.51 -11.82 32.86
CA GLU A 294 16.20 -10.52 32.90
C GLU A 294 17.45 -10.53 32.02
N LEU A 295 18.27 -11.58 32.08
CA LEU A 295 19.44 -11.76 31.23
C LEU A 295 19.05 -11.86 29.74
N PHE A 296 18.01 -12.60 29.42
CA PHE A 296 17.46 -12.71 28.08
C PHE A 296 17.04 -11.33 27.54
N MET A 297 16.27 -10.54 28.30
CA MET A 297 15.85 -9.20 27.90
C MET A 297 17.01 -8.22 27.79
N LYS A 298 18.01 -8.31 28.66
CA LYS A 298 19.25 -7.53 28.54
C LYS A 298 19.96 -7.82 27.23
N SER A 299 20.12 -9.09 26.88
CA SER A 299 20.71 -9.50 25.60
C SER A 299 19.90 -9.00 24.40
N THR A 300 18.57 -9.07 24.48
CA THR A 300 17.67 -8.59 23.43
C THR A 300 17.81 -7.08 23.21
N ARG A 301 17.87 -6.28 24.29
CA ARG A 301 18.11 -4.82 24.20
C ARG A 301 19.48 -4.49 23.62
N MET A 302 20.52 -5.27 23.92
CA MET A 302 21.84 -5.07 23.31
C MET A 302 21.79 -5.30 21.80
N LYS A 303 21.14 -6.39 21.34
CA LYS A 303 20.99 -6.69 19.92
C LYS A 303 20.19 -5.59 19.19
N LEU A 304 19.15 -5.06 19.84
CA LEU A 304 18.39 -3.94 19.27
C LEU A 304 19.26 -2.69 19.12
N ARG A 305 20.09 -2.34 20.12
CA ARG A 305 21.02 -1.20 20.04
C ARG A 305 22.01 -1.39 18.91
N GLU A 306 22.65 -2.55 18.79
CA GLU A 306 23.57 -2.87 17.71
C GLU A 306 22.91 -2.76 16.34
N LEU A 307 21.62 -3.14 16.22
CA LEU A 307 20.87 -3.00 14.98
C LEU A 307 20.55 -1.53 14.67
N VAL A 308 20.16 -0.74 15.68
CA VAL A 308 19.92 0.71 15.56
C VAL A 308 21.19 1.46 15.20
N ASP A 309 22.34 1.11 15.80
CA ASP A 309 23.63 1.74 15.50
C ASP A 309 24.03 1.52 14.02
N ARG A 310 23.71 0.34 13.47
CA ARG A 310 23.94 0.04 12.04
C ARG A 310 22.90 0.69 11.12
N TYR A 311 21.66 0.80 11.57
CA TYR A 311 20.51 1.29 10.80
C TYR A 311 19.71 2.32 11.58
N PRO A 312 20.20 3.56 11.76
CA PRO A 312 19.52 4.58 12.58
C PRO A 312 18.10 4.93 12.12
N ALA A 313 17.79 4.70 10.84
CA ALA A 313 16.44 4.92 10.28
C ALA A 313 15.34 4.12 10.99
N ILE A 314 15.70 2.99 11.66
CA ILE A 314 14.77 2.18 12.48
C ILE A 314 14.01 3.04 13.50
N LEU A 315 14.66 4.03 14.11
CA LEU A 315 14.08 4.86 15.15
C LEU A 315 12.82 5.60 14.71
N ASN A 316 12.65 5.79 13.40
CA ASN A 316 11.52 6.49 12.78
C ASN A 316 10.43 5.52 12.27
N THR A 317 10.61 4.21 12.43
CA THR A 317 9.65 3.23 11.91
C THR A 317 8.48 3.02 12.88
N PRO A 318 7.26 2.78 12.37
CA PRO A 318 6.11 2.43 13.21
C PRO A 318 6.37 1.17 14.05
N ALA A 319 7.11 0.19 13.51
CA ALA A 319 7.44 -1.04 14.21
C ALA A 319 8.34 -0.78 15.44
N TYR A 320 9.33 0.11 15.31
CA TYR A 320 10.16 0.50 16.45
C TYR A 320 9.34 1.27 17.52
N ALA A 321 8.44 2.14 17.09
CA ALA A 321 7.57 2.89 18.01
C ALA A 321 6.74 1.94 18.89
N LYS A 322 6.21 0.84 18.32
CA LYS A 322 5.49 -0.21 19.07
C LYS A 322 6.36 -0.93 20.11
N LEU A 323 7.67 -1.07 19.86
CA LEU A 323 8.57 -1.71 20.82
C LEU A 323 8.83 -0.85 22.07
N LYS A 324 8.65 0.48 22.00
CA LYS A 324 8.80 1.37 23.18
C LYS A 324 7.89 0.99 24.34
N ASP A 325 6.75 0.36 24.07
CA ASP A 325 5.81 -0.12 25.07
C ASP A 325 6.42 -1.25 25.95
N TYR A 326 7.46 -1.93 25.46
CA TYR A 326 8.19 -2.99 26.17
C TYR A 326 9.37 -2.46 27.02
N LYS A 327 9.44 -1.15 27.30
CA LYS A 327 10.51 -0.52 28.13
C LYS A 327 11.92 -0.84 27.60
N ILE A 328 12.14 -0.56 26.30
CA ILE A 328 13.45 -0.70 25.64
C ILE A 328 14.47 0.26 26.23
#